data_4930793f6056d08085522b32365df0f8
#
_entry.id   4930793f6056d08085522b32365df0f8
#
_cell.length_a   1.000
_cell.length_b   1.000
_cell.length_c   1.000
_cell.angle_alpha   90.00
_cell.angle_beta   90.00
_cell.angle_gamma   90.00
#
_symmetry.space_group_name_H-M   'P 1'
#
loop_
_entity.id
_entity.type
_entity.pdbx_description
1 polymer ?
#
loop_
_entity_poly.entity_id
_entity_poly.type
_entity_poly.pdbx_seq_one_letter_code
_entity_poly.pdbx_strand_id
1 'polypeptide(L)'
;MRISGNKTEVMADITDFTHGDDWDREEGKSKTQVKKEMHALQALGEELVALSPAARAKIPMDNDLVEALKLADKLVKKHEAYRRHMQFIGKIMRGTDLEPIERALAVVRNTNQAATRKFHLIEDWRDKLIANSDAVTEFIAEYPQVEIQQLRTLIRNAKKEQEKNQPAKSYRELFQLIKPAILGE
;
A
#
# COMPACT_ATOMS: atom_id res chain seq x y z
N MET A 1 40.50 23.32 20.66
CA MET A 1 40.17 21.93 21.06
C MET A 1 39.17 21.37 20.06
N ARG A 2 39.63 20.57 19.09
CA ARG A 2 38.83 20.04 17.99
C ARG A 2 38.28 18.70 18.44
N ILE A 3 36.96 18.55 18.44
CA ILE A 3 36.30 17.23 18.60
C ILE A 3 35.86 16.78 17.21
N SER A 4 36.71 15.93 16.62
CA SER A 4 36.37 15.19 15.38
C SER A 4 35.61 13.96 15.81
N GLY A 5 34.27 13.99 15.70
CA GLY A 5 33.39 12.85 15.96
C GLY A 5 33.25 12.01 14.70
N ASN A 6 33.64 10.80 14.82
CA ASN A 6 33.81 9.75 13.83
C ASN A 6 32.47 9.35 13.14
N LYS A 7 32.34 9.73 11.88
CA LYS A 7 31.16 9.42 11.03
C LYS A 7 31.36 8.13 10.21
N THR A 8 32.41 7.34 10.54
CA THR A 8 32.85 6.24 9.69
C THR A 8 32.56 4.85 10.26
N GLU A 9 32.03 4.75 11.48
CA GLU A 9 31.89 3.44 12.16
C GLU A 9 30.60 2.68 11.85
N VAL A 10 29.59 3.33 11.30
CA VAL A 10 28.29 2.67 11.03
C VAL A 10 28.29 1.95 9.67
N MET A 11 29.30 2.17 8.82
CA MET A 11 29.36 1.60 7.46
C MET A 11 30.25 0.35 7.33
N ALA A 12 31.02 0.01 8.36
CA ALA A 12 31.96 -1.09 8.32
C ALA A 12 31.34 -2.47 8.60
N ASP A 13 30.17 -2.52 9.21
CA ASP A 13 29.53 -3.79 9.63
C ASP A 13 28.62 -4.43 8.55
N ILE A 14 28.49 -3.80 7.38
CA ILE A 14 27.64 -4.30 6.28
C ILE A 14 28.36 -5.30 5.38
N THR A 15 29.71 -5.43 5.49
CA THR A 15 30.51 -6.23 4.56
C THR A 15 30.76 -7.67 5.03
N ASP A 16 30.46 -8.03 6.26
CA ASP A 16 30.75 -9.38 6.81
C ASP A 16 29.55 -10.35 6.74
N PHE A 17 28.63 -10.15 5.81
CA PHE A 17 27.42 -10.99 5.66
C PHE A 17 27.62 -12.19 4.71
N THR A 18 28.86 -12.62 4.44
CA THR A 18 29.15 -13.78 3.57
C THR A 18 29.37 -15.10 4.31
N HIS A 19 29.24 -15.16 5.63
CA HIS A 19 29.22 -16.43 6.36
C HIS A 19 27.77 -16.90 6.52
N GLY A 20 27.25 -17.51 5.44
CA GLY A 20 26.05 -18.30 5.51
C GLY A 20 26.39 -19.66 6.12
N ASP A 21 25.99 -19.96 7.34
CA ASP A 21 25.81 -21.35 7.81
C ASP A 21 25.32 -21.43 9.26
N ASP A 22 25.16 -20.28 9.96
CA ASP A 22 24.70 -20.29 11.36
C ASP A 22 23.15 -20.28 11.52
N TRP A 23 22.44 -20.30 10.39
CA TRP A 23 20.98 -20.22 10.33
C TRP A 23 20.28 -21.57 10.60
N ASP A 24 21.03 -22.67 10.58
CA ASP A 24 20.50 -24.04 10.60
C ASP A 24 20.40 -24.66 12.01
N ARG A 25 20.69 -23.93 13.09
CA ARG A 25 20.79 -24.47 14.44
C ARG A 25 19.67 -24.09 15.41
N GLU A 26 18.47 -23.80 14.96
CA GLU A 26 17.31 -23.86 15.86
C GLU A 26 16.99 -25.35 16.12
N GLU A 27 17.30 -25.82 17.31
CA GLU A 27 17.02 -27.21 17.73
C GLU A 27 15.55 -27.55 17.50
N GLY A 28 15.27 -28.50 16.61
CA GLY A 28 13.95 -29.04 16.35
C GLY A 28 13.23 -28.60 15.07
N LYS A 29 13.73 -27.59 14.33
CA LYS A 29 13.09 -27.17 13.08
C LYS A 29 13.80 -27.74 11.85
N SER A 30 13.03 -28.20 10.85
CA SER A 30 13.61 -28.64 9.57
C SER A 30 14.12 -27.45 8.77
N LYS A 31 15.17 -27.67 7.94
CA LYS A 31 15.70 -26.62 7.01
C LYS A 31 14.61 -25.99 6.15
N THR A 32 13.63 -26.78 5.72
CA THR A 32 12.48 -26.30 4.93
C THR A 32 11.59 -25.35 5.74
N GLN A 33 11.41 -25.64 7.02
CA GLN A 33 10.59 -24.83 7.91
C GLN A 33 11.25 -23.48 8.21
N VAL A 34 12.56 -23.49 8.52
CA VAL A 34 13.35 -22.28 8.71
C VAL A 34 13.32 -21.39 7.44
N LYS A 35 13.49 -21.98 6.26
CA LYS A 35 13.39 -21.27 4.99
C LYS A 35 12.02 -20.63 4.78
N LYS A 36 10.93 -21.34 5.12
CA LYS A 36 9.56 -20.84 5.01
C LYS A 36 9.31 -19.66 5.95
N GLU A 37 9.80 -19.74 7.19
CA GLU A 37 9.72 -18.66 8.18
C GLU A 37 10.51 -17.42 7.70
N MET A 38 11.71 -17.61 7.16
CA MET A 38 12.51 -16.51 6.60
C MET A 38 11.81 -15.82 5.43
N HIS A 39 11.18 -16.59 4.53
CA HIS A 39 10.40 -16.00 3.44
C HIS A 39 9.17 -15.22 3.95
N ALA A 40 8.51 -15.72 5.00
CA ALA A 40 7.37 -15.01 5.60
C ALA A 40 7.80 -13.68 6.22
N LEU A 41 8.92 -13.65 6.95
CA LEU A 41 9.50 -12.42 7.51
C LEU A 41 9.91 -11.43 6.42
N GLN A 42 10.53 -11.93 5.33
CA GLN A 42 10.88 -11.07 4.20
C GLN A 42 9.63 -10.48 3.54
N ALA A 43 8.59 -11.27 3.30
CA ALA A 43 7.34 -10.80 2.73
C ALA A 43 6.66 -9.74 3.62
N LEU A 44 6.68 -9.93 4.94
CA LEU A 44 6.18 -8.94 5.90
C LEU A 44 7.00 -7.65 5.85
N GLY A 45 8.33 -7.75 5.72
CA GLY A 45 9.22 -6.60 5.52
C GLY A 45 8.93 -5.84 4.21
N GLU A 46 8.71 -6.57 3.11
CA GLU A 46 8.34 -5.99 1.81
C GLU A 46 7.00 -5.24 1.89
N GLU A 47 6.03 -5.79 2.61
CA GLU A 47 4.75 -5.14 2.85
C GLU A 47 4.92 -3.84 3.64
N LEU A 48 5.74 -3.83 4.71
CA LEU A 48 6.05 -2.63 5.48
C LEU A 48 6.71 -1.55 4.62
N VAL A 49 7.63 -1.92 3.72
CA VAL A 49 8.26 -0.99 2.77
C VAL A 49 7.25 -0.42 1.78
N ALA A 50 6.31 -1.23 1.30
CA ALA A 50 5.28 -0.80 0.34
C ALA A 50 4.27 0.19 0.92
N LEU A 51 4.15 0.29 2.25
CA LEU A 51 3.26 1.26 2.89
C LEU A 51 3.77 2.69 2.72
N SER A 52 2.82 3.63 2.61
CA SER A 52 3.15 5.05 2.70
C SER A 52 3.77 5.39 4.06
N PRO A 53 4.63 6.42 4.16
CA PRO A 53 5.22 6.83 5.45
C PRO A 53 4.18 7.12 6.54
N ALA A 54 3.04 7.71 6.17
CA ALA A 54 1.95 8.00 7.09
C ALA A 54 1.23 6.74 7.60
N ALA A 55 1.08 5.71 6.77
CA ALA A 55 0.53 4.41 7.17
C ALA A 55 1.52 3.66 8.06
N ARG A 56 2.81 3.67 7.70
CA ARG A 56 3.90 3.03 8.43
C ARG A 56 4.07 3.62 9.83
N ALA A 57 3.89 4.94 10.00
CA ALA A 57 3.97 5.61 11.29
C ALA A 57 2.90 5.16 12.30
N LYS A 58 1.84 4.49 11.86
CA LYS A 58 0.78 3.93 12.72
C LYS A 58 1.10 2.54 13.25
N ILE A 59 2.18 1.93 12.77
CA ILE A 59 2.58 0.57 13.15
C ILE A 59 3.62 0.68 14.26
N PRO A 60 3.42 -0.01 15.39
CA PRO A 60 4.40 -0.01 16.47
C PRO A 60 5.63 -0.82 16.04
N MET A 61 6.78 -0.17 15.92
CA MET A 61 8.04 -0.77 15.50
C MET A 61 9.19 -0.17 16.31
N ASP A 62 10.23 -0.97 16.52
CA ASP A 62 11.48 -0.50 17.13
C ASP A 62 12.22 0.46 16.20
N ASN A 63 13.05 1.32 16.78
CA ASN A 63 13.82 2.31 16.02
C ASN A 63 14.70 1.67 14.95
N ASP A 64 15.30 0.53 15.21
CA ASP A 64 16.18 -0.18 14.28
C ASP A 64 15.41 -0.62 13.03
N LEU A 65 14.19 -1.14 13.20
CA LEU A 65 13.31 -1.51 12.08
C LEU A 65 12.85 -0.27 11.32
N VAL A 66 12.50 0.81 12.01
CA VAL A 66 12.09 2.08 11.40
C VAL A 66 13.20 2.65 10.51
N GLU A 67 14.44 2.70 11.01
CA GLU A 67 15.58 3.20 10.23
C GLU A 67 15.94 2.28 9.06
N ALA A 68 15.84 0.97 9.25
CA ALA A 68 16.03 0.01 8.16
C ALA A 68 14.98 0.21 7.05
N LEU A 69 13.71 0.42 7.38
CA LEU A 69 12.66 0.69 6.39
C LEU A 69 12.88 2.02 5.65
N LYS A 70 13.33 3.08 6.34
CA LYS A 70 13.71 4.35 5.70
C LYS A 70 14.88 4.21 4.73
N LEU A 71 15.84 3.34 5.04
CA LEU A 71 16.94 3.05 4.13
C LEU A 71 16.48 2.24 2.93
N ALA A 72 15.55 1.28 3.11
CA ALA A 72 14.95 0.53 2.02
C ALA A 72 14.29 1.46 0.98
N ASP A 73 13.56 2.50 1.42
CA ASP A 73 12.94 3.49 0.52
C ASP A 73 13.96 4.17 -0.40
N LYS A 74 15.19 4.41 0.10
CA LYS A 74 16.28 5.01 -0.69
C LYS A 74 16.94 4.02 -1.66
N LEU A 75 16.80 2.72 -1.39
CA LEU A 75 17.45 1.65 -2.15
C LEU A 75 16.55 1.04 -3.24
N VAL A 76 15.25 1.35 -3.30
CA VAL A 76 14.28 0.77 -4.25
C VAL A 76 14.78 0.73 -5.69
N LYS A 77 15.54 1.74 -6.12
CA LYS A 77 16.11 1.81 -7.49
C LYS A 77 17.42 1.04 -7.67
N LYS A 78 17.99 0.46 -6.60
CA LYS A 78 19.26 -0.25 -6.60
C LYS A 78 19.03 -1.72 -6.29
N HIS A 79 18.59 -2.49 -7.29
CA HIS A 79 18.09 -3.85 -7.15
C HIS A 79 18.91 -4.76 -6.24
N GLU A 80 20.23 -4.83 -6.42
CA GLU A 80 21.08 -5.72 -5.62
C GLU A 80 21.22 -5.24 -4.17
N ALA A 81 21.45 -3.92 -3.97
CA ALA A 81 21.53 -3.34 -2.65
C ALA A 81 20.18 -3.44 -1.90
N TYR A 82 19.07 -3.23 -2.61
CA TYR A 82 17.74 -3.40 -2.05
C TYR A 82 17.51 -4.85 -1.60
N ARG A 83 17.83 -5.84 -2.44
CA ARG A 83 17.67 -7.25 -2.12
C ARG A 83 18.45 -7.66 -0.86
N ARG A 84 19.73 -7.24 -0.76
CA ARG A 84 20.55 -7.49 0.44
C ARG A 84 19.95 -6.79 1.67
N HIS A 85 19.49 -5.57 1.50
CA HIS A 85 18.89 -4.82 2.60
C HIS A 85 17.56 -5.43 3.08
N MET A 86 16.75 -6.00 2.19
CA MET A 86 15.55 -6.75 2.58
C MET A 86 15.87 -8.00 3.41
N GLN A 87 16.99 -8.69 3.11
CA GLN A 87 17.47 -9.79 3.96
C GLN A 87 17.87 -9.29 5.36
N PHE A 88 18.48 -8.11 5.45
CA PHE A 88 18.80 -7.47 6.73
C PHE A 88 17.55 -7.11 7.53
N ILE A 89 16.51 -6.55 6.88
CA ILE A 89 15.21 -6.30 7.52
C ILE A 89 14.62 -7.61 8.06
N GLY A 90 14.65 -8.69 7.27
CA GLY A 90 14.21 -10.01 7.73
C GLY A 90 14.97 -10.52 8.97
N LYS A 91 16.28 -10.19 9.09
CA LYS A 91 17.08 -10.51 10.26
C LYS A 91 16.61 -9.71 11.50
N ILE A 92 16.40 -8.40 11.38
CA ILE A 92 15.85 -7.57 12.47
C ILE A 92 14.53 -8.14 12.93
N MET A 93 13.60 -8.43 12.01
CA MET A 93 12.25 -8.91 12.31
C MET A 93 12.22 -10.27 13.01
N ARG A 94 13.25 -11.11 12.85
CA ARG A 94 13.37 -12.38 13.59
C ARG A 94 13.50 -12.14 15.10
N GLY A 95 14.15 -11.07 15.52
CA GLY A 95 14.34 -10.69 16.93
C GLY A 95 13.24 -9.80 17.50
N THR A 96 12.28 -9.39 16.67
CA THR A 96 11.21 -8.46 17.03
C THR A 96 9.94 -9.21 17.39
N ASP A 97 9.18 -8.71 18.38
CA ASP A 97 7.82 -9.17 18.61
C ASP A 97 6.91 -8.72 17.45
N LEU A 98 6.49 -9.67 16.63
CA LEU A 98 5.72 -9.40 15.41
C LEU A 98 4.23 -9.21 15.67
N GLU A 99 3.69 -9.68 16.79
CA GLU A 99 2.25 -9.67 17.06
C GLU A 99 1.63 -8.25 17.03
N PRO A 100 2.26 -7.20 17.64
CA PRO A 100 1.76 -5.84 17.53
C PRO A 100 1.83 -5.29 16.10
N ILE A 101 2.87 -5.64 15.35
CA ILE A 101 3.06 -5.23 13.95
C ILE A 101 1.98 -5.85 13.08
N GLU A 102 1.75 -7.16 13.18
CA GLU A 102 0.73 -7.88 12.40
C GLU A 102 -0.69 -7.38 12.70
N ARG A 103 -1.01 -7.11 13.97
CA ARG A 103 -2.30 -6.51 14.36
C ARG A 103 -2.50 -5.13 13.73
N ALA A 104 -1.49 -4.27 13.78
CA ALA A 104 -1.57 -2.94 13.18
C ALA A 104 -1.65 -3.01 11.65
N LEU A 105 -0.91 -3.91 11.01
CA LEU A 105 -1.00 -4.18 9.57
C LEU A 105 -2.39 -4.67 9.16
N ALA A 106 -3.01 -5.55 9.93
CA ALA A 106 -4.37 -6.01 9.66
C ALA A 106 -5.37 -4.84 9.63
N VAL A 107 -5.24 -3.88 10.55
CA VAL A 107 -6.06 -2.65 10.57
C VAL A 107 -5.81 -1.82 9.31
N VAL A 108 -4.55 -1.61 8.92
CA VAL A 108 -4.18 -0.86 7.71
C VAL A 108 -4.71 -1.54 6.45
N ARG A 109 -4.57 -2.87 6.34
CA ARG A 109 -5.11 -3.67 5.22
C ARG A 109 -6.62 -3.53 5.11
N ASN A 110 -7.35 -3.66 6.21
CA ASN A 110 -8.80 -3.53 6.23
C ASN A 110 -9.26 -2.12 5.82
N THR A 111 -8.58 -1.08 6.28
CA THR A 111 -8.85 0.31 5.90
C THR A 111 -8.62 0.53 4.40
N ASN A 112 -7.51 0.04 3.86
CA ASN A 112 -7.19 0.15 2.44
C ASN A 112 -8.19 -0.64 1.58
N GLN A 113 -8.58 -1.85 2.00
CA GLN A 113 -9.60 -2.63 1.28
C GLN A 113 -10.95 -1.94 1.28
N ALA A 114 -11.38 -1.35 2.41
CA ALA A 114 -12.63 -0.60 2.49
C ALA A 114 -12.61 0.62 1.56
N ALA A 115 -11.50 1.37 1.53
CA ALA A 115 -11.31 2.48 0.60
C ALA A 115 -11.36 2.02 -0.86
N THR A 116 -10.65 0.93 -1.21
CA THR A 116 -10.65 0.36 -2.55
C THR A 116 -12.05 -0.09 -2.98
N ARG A 117 -12.80 -0.78 -2.10
CA ARG A 117 -14.19 -1.18 -2.39
C ARG A 117 -15.09 0.01 -2.67
N LYS A 118 -14.94 1.11 -1.91
CA LYS A 118 -15.69 2.35 -2.16
C LYS A 118 -15.32 2.98 -3.51
N PHE A 119 -14.04 2.98 -3.89
CA PHE A 119 -13.60 3.45 -5.21
C PHE A 119 -14.20 2.61 -6.34
N HIS A 120 -14.15 1.29 -6.24
CA HIS A 120 -14.77 0.41 -7.24
C HIS A 120 -16.29 0.61 -7.32
N LEU A 121 -16.97 0.80 -6.20
CA LEU A 121 -18.41 1.11 -6.21
C LEU A 121 -18.72 2.40 -6.99
N ILE A 122 -17.87 3.44 -6.85
CA ILE A 122 -18.03 4.68 -7.61
C ILE A 122 -17.79 4.44 -9.11
N GLU A 123 -16.78 3.65 -9.46
CA GLU A 123 -16.49 3.29 -10.86
C GLU A 123 -17.64 2.47 -11.48
N ASP A 124 -18.13 1.47 -10.77
CA ASP A 124 -19.25 0.62 -11.19
C ASP A 124 -20.52 1.45 -11.41
N TRP A 125 -20.85 2.35 -10.47
CA TRP A 125 -21.97 3.26 -10.63
C TRP A 125 -21.81 4.21 -11.81
N ARG A 126 -20.63 4.80 -12.01
CA ARG A 126 -20.34 5.66 -13.17
C ARG A 126 -20.61 4.91 -14.47
N ASP A 127 -20.07 3.71 -14.61
CA ASP A 127 -20.17 2.92 -15.83
C ASP A 127 -21.61 2.42 -16.06
N LYS A 128 -22.31 2.02 -14.99
CA LYS A 128 -23.73 1.64 -15.01
C LYS A 128 -24.63 2.81 -15.43
N LEU A 129 -24.38 4.03 -14.92
CA LEU A 129 -25.11 5.24 -15.29
C LEU A 129 -24.93 5.63 -16.76
N ILE A 130 -23.74 5.38 -17.32
CA ILE A 130 -23.48 5.64 -18.75
C ILE A 130 -24.13 4.56 -19.62
N ALA A 131 -24.08 3.30 -19.20
CA ALA A 131 -24.60 2.19 -19.98
C ALA A 131 -26.14 2.14 -20.00
N ASN A 132 -26.79 2.34 -18.85
CA ASN A 132 -28.23 2.11 -18.66
C ASN A 132 -28.96 3.36 -18.15
N SER A 133 -30.08 3.73 -18.83
CA SER A 133 -30.95 4.84 -18.42
C SER A 133 -31.70 4.58 -17.10
N ASP A 134 -32.05 3.32 -16.83
CA ASP A 134 -32.81 2.95 -15.64
C ASP A 134 -31.93 3.07 -14.37
N ALA A 135 -30.64 2.92 -14.51
CA ALA A 135 -29.66 3.11 -13.45
C ALA A 135 -29.69 4.54 -12.85
N VAL A 136 -30.13 5.53 -13.64
CA VAL A 136 -30.26 6.91 -13.15
C VAL A 136 -31.34 6.99 -12.08
N THR A 137 -32.47 6.31 -12.28
CA THR A 137 -33.56 6.29 -11.29
C THR A 137 -33.15 5.54 -10.04
N GLU A 138 -32.50 4.41 -10.19
CA GLU A 138 -31.95 3.61 -9.09
C GLU A 138 -30.93 4.43 -8.26
N PHE A 139 -29.99 5.10 -8.94
CA PHE A 139 -28.98 5.93 -8.29
C PHE A 139 -29.58 7.09 -7.50
N ILE A 140 -30.56 7.81 -8.07
CA ILE A 140 -31.22 8.92 -7.39
C ILE A 140 -32.03 8.45 -6.17
N ALA A 141 -32.60 7.26 -6.22
CA ALA A 141 -33.34 6.68 -5.09
C ALA A 141 -32.38 6.33 -3.93
N GLU A 142 -31.17 5.85 -4.24
CA GLU A 142 -30.16 5.49 -3.25
C GLU A 142 -29.37 6.71 -2.74
N TYR A 143 -29.12 7.70 -3.62
CA TYR A 143 -28.33 8.91 -3.32
C TYR A 143 -29.11 10.19 -3.66
N PRO A 144 -30.17 10.54 -2.89
CA PRO A 144 -31.07 11.65 -3.20
C PRO A 144 -30.41 13.05 -3.10
N GLN A 145 -29.23 13.15 -2.45
CA GLN A 145 -28.48 14.38 -2.31
C GLN A 145 -27.74 14.82 -3.58
N VAL A 146 -27.66 13.95 -4.61
CA VAL A 146 -26.97 14.28 -5.86
C VAL A 146 -27.75 15.32 -6.68
N GLU A 147 -27.03 16.23 -7.34
CA GLU A 147 -27.65 17.22 -8.23
C GLU A 147 -28.08 16.56 -9.55
N ILE A 148 -29.40 16.30 -9.67
CA ILE A 148 -30.00 15.47 -10.74
C ILE A 148 -29.76 16.08 -12.13
N GLN A 149 -29.85 17.42 -12.27
CA GLN A 149 -29.69 18.09 -13.57
C GLN A 149 -28.26 17.93 -14.08
N GLN A 150 -27.29 18.13 -13.20
CA GLN A 150 -25.87 17.96 -13.52
C GLN A 150 -25.55 16.50 -13.85
N LEU A 151 -26.07 15.55 -13.05
CA LEU A 151 -25.94 14.11 -13.29
C LEU A 151 -26.37 13.72 -14.70
N ARG A 152 -27.61 14.10 -15.09
CA ARG A 152 -28.16 13.79 -16.42
C ARG A 152 -27.36 14.45 -17.54
N THR A 153 -26.87 15.67 -17.33
CA THR A 153 -26.08 16.40 -18.31
C THR A 153 -24.73 15.72 -18.54
N LEU A 154 -24.02 15.33 -17.46
CA LEU A 154 -22.75 14.64 -17.54
C LEU A 154 -22.86 13.25 -18.17
N ILE A 155 -23.91 12.48 -17.85
CA ILE A 155 -24.18 11.18 -18.48
C ILE A 155 -24.35 11.34 -19.99
N ARG A 156 -25.18 12.29 -20.43
CA ARG A 156 -25.41 12.54 -21.86
C ARG A 156 -24.12 12.96 -22.60
N ASN A 157 -23.34 13.81 -21.95
CA ASN A 157 -22.08 14.28 -22.53
C ASN A 157 -21.04 13.16 -22.58
N ALA A 158 -20.90 12.35 -21.52
CA ALA A 158 -20.00 11.21 -21.49
C ALA A 158 -20.31 10.18 -22.58
N LYS A 159 -21.60 9.88 -22.84
CA LYS A 159 -22.02 9.03 -23.99
C LYS A 159 -21.57 9.62 -25.33
N LYS A 160 -21.77 10.93 -25.54
CA LYS A 160 -21.35 11.59 -26.77
C LYS A 160 -19.84 11.62 -26.97
N GLU A 161 -19.08 11.84 -25.86
CA GLU A 161 -17.62 11.78 -25.88
C GLU A 161 -17.13 10.39 -26.26
N GLN A 162 -17.76 9.35 -25.75
CA GLN A 162 -17.44 7.95 -26.05
C GLN A 162 -17.75 7.59 -27.51
N GLU A 163 -18.93 7.94 -28.02
CA GLU A 163 -19.35 7.72 -29.41
C GLU A 163 -18.43 8.41 -30.44
N LYS A 164 -17.91 9.60 -30.07
CA LYS A 164 -17.07 10.42 -30.95
C LYS A 164 -15.56 10.23 -30.74
N ASN A 165 -15.15 9.28 -29.90
CA ASN A 165 -13.74 9.10 -29.50
C ASN A 165 -13.08 10.41 -29.00
N GLN A 166 -13.83 11.24 -28.30
CA GLN A 166 -13.35 12.51 -27.73
C GLN A 166 -12.70 12.27 -26.36
N PRO A 167 -11.88 13.23 -25.87
CA PRO A 167 -11.32 13.14 -24.53
C PRO A 167 -12.43 12.98 -23.47
N ALA A 168 -12.28 11.99 -22.60
CA ALA A 168 -13.26 11.59 -21.59
C ALA A 168 -13.34 12.59 -20.41
N LYS A 169 -13.75 13.85 -20.69
CA LYS A 169 -13.87 14.91 -19.71
C LYS A 169 -15.09 14.70 -18.83
N SER A 170 -16.27 14.58 -19.44
CA SER A 170 -17.53 14.38 -18.71
C SER A 170 -17.55 13.05 -17.96
N TYR A 171 -16.85 12.03 -18.45
CA TYR A 171 -16.64 10.76 -17.75
C TYR A 171 -15.91 10.95 -16.41
N ARG A 172 -14.88 11.80 -16.38
CA ARG A 172 -14.15 12.14 -15.15
C ARG A 172 -14.96 13.05 -14.22
N GLU A 173 -15.66 14.02 -14.78
CA GLU A 173 -16.51 14.92 -14.02
C GLU A 173 -17.70 14.16 -13.38
N LEU A 174 -18.26 13.16 -14.06
CA LEU A 174 -19.30 12.29 -13.52
C LEU A 174 -18.80 11.53 -12.29
N PHE A 175 -17.58 10.98 -12.35
CA PHE A 175 -16.95 10.34 -11.17
C PHE A 175 -16.85 11.32 -9.99
N GLN A 176 -16.40 12.57 -10.24
CA GLN A 176 -16.28 13.58 -9.18
C GLN A 176 -17.62 14.01 -8.60
N LEU A 177 -18.67 14.03 -9.40
CA LEU A 177 -20.01 14.36 -8.95
C LEU A 177 -20.62 13.29 -8.03
N ILE A 178 -20.47 12.01 -8.40
CA ILE A 178 -21.09 10.90 -7.65
C ILE A 178 -20.26 10.46 -6.44
N LYS A 179 -18.95 10.77 -6.42
CA LYS A 179 -18.03 10.38 -5.35
C LYS A 179 -18.48 10.86 -3.97
N PRO A 180 -18.75 12.16 -3.70
CA PRO A 180 -19.19 12.62 -2.38
C PRO A 180 -20.53 12.01 -1.97
N ALA A 181 -21.45 11.79 -2.91
CA ALA A 181 -22.73 11.15 -2.63
C ALA A 181 -22.57 9.71 -2.09
N ILE A 182 -21.66 8.92 -2.69
CA ILE A 182 -21.39 7.53 -2.29
C ILE A 182 -20.53 7.46 -1.02
N LEU A 183 -19.59 8.41 -0.84
CA LEU A 183 -18.72 8.43 0.34
C LEU A 183 -19.43 8.98 1.59
N GLY A 184 -20.52 9.73 1.43
CA GLY A 184 -21.23 10.40 2.50
C GLY A 184 -20.47 11.62 3.04
N GLU A 185 -19.79 12.35 2.13
CA GLU A 185 -18.99 13.56 2.41
C GLU A 185 -19.80 14.83 2.20
#